data_44b85de2667e14879dea448c2e429814
#
_entry.id   44b85de2667e14879dea448c2e429814
#
_cell.length_a   1.000
_cell.length_b   1.000
_cell.length_c   1.000
_cell.angle_alpha   90.00
_cell.angle_beta   90.00
_cell.angle_gamma   90.00
#
_symmetry.space_group_name_H-M   'P 1'
#
loop_
_entity.id
_entity.type
_entity.pdbx_description
1 polymer ?
#
loop_
_entity_poly.entity_id
_entity_poly.type
_entity_poly.pdbx_seq_one_letter_code
_entity_poly.pdbx_strand_id
1 'polypeptide(L)'
;MHHLRYTLLILLSLLGMERANAQMRTNTAYQQYINKYKDLAIEQMERYHIPASITLAQGLFESGAGMSRLATVGNNHFGIKCHGWRGRTINADDDAANECFRAYDNPKQSYEDHSKFLRNNTRYARLFKLNSDDYKGWANGLKACGYATNPLYAANLINIIELYRLYQYDNAKTYDHFMADRYDAHSHSGAFDFTHPVHKCNKNYYIVARDGDTFKSLGKEMGVSRRKLAKYNERDKHDKLRNGDIVFLEKKQKKAMKAFKNRPHIVKAGESMYSIAQLYGIRLKSLYKMNKMSPNDDIQVGMKLRIR
;
A
#
# COMPACT_ATOMS: atom_id res chain seq x y z
N MET A 1 0.22 -40.64 48.17
CA MET A 1 0.80 -40.61 46.79
C MET A 1 -0.19 -40.15 45.71
N HIS A 2 -1.26 -39.42 46.04
CA HIS A 2 -2.25 -38.97 45.04
C HIS A 2 -2.21 -37.45 44.73
N HIS A 3 -1.46 -36.67 45.47
CA HIS A 3 -1.40 -35.22 45.28
C HIS A 3 -0.33 -34.72 44.29
N LEU A 4 0.59 -35.58 43.85
CA LEU A 4 1.68 -35.19 42.94
C LEU A 4 1.34 -35.30 41.46
N ARG A 5 0.19 -35.90 41.11
CA ARG A 5 -0.25 -36.10 39.70
C ARG A 5 -1.08 -34.93 39.14
N TYR A 6 -1.69 -34.13 39.98
CA TYR A 6 -2.53 -33.00 39.54
C TYR A 6 -1.76 -31.71 39.29
N THR A 7 -0.62 -31.52 39.95
CA THR A 7 0.24 -30.34 39.75
C THR A 7 1.02 -30.39 38.42
N LEU A 8 1.30 -31.59 37.89
CA LEU A 8 2.02 -31.74 36.60
C LEU A 8 1.13 -31.49 35.37
N LEU A 9 -0.19 -31.72 35.51
CA LEU A 9 -1.16 -31.50 34.41
C LEU A 9 -1.56 -30.03 34.24
N ILE A 10 -1.45 -29.24 35.27
CA ILE A 10 -1.74 -27.79 35.19
C ILE A 10 -0.56 -27.01 34.63
N LEU A 11 0.69 -27.45 34.81
CA LEU A 11 1.86 -26.81 34.21
C LEU A 11 2.01 -27.09 32.69
N LEU A 12 1.47 -28.23 32.19
CA LEU A 12 1.49 -28.52 30.75
C LEU A 12 0.42 -27.76 29.95
N SER A 13 -0.62 -27.24 30.61
CA SER A 13 -1.66 -26.46 29.92
C SER A 13 -1.34 -24.99 29.76
N LEU A 14 -0.31 -24.47 30.44
CA LEU A 14 0.16 -23.07 30.34
C LEU A 14 1.25 -22.88 29.25
N LEU A 15 1.82 -23.96 28.73
CA LEU A 15 2.86 -23.90 27.68
C LEU A 15 2.30 -24.01 26.25
N GLY A 16 0.98 -24.06 26.08
CA GLY A 16 0.30 -24.33 24.81
C GLY A 16 -0.34 -23.13 24.12
N MET A 17 -0.11 -21.89 24.54
CA MET A 17 -0.72 -20.71 23.92
C MET A 17 0.27 -19.57 23.58
N GLU A 18 1.45 -19.89 23.16
CA GLU A 18 2.16 -18.99 22.26
C GLU A 18 1.58 -19.18 20.86
N ARG A 19 0.42 -18.56 20.62
CA ARG A 19 0.01 -18.26 19.25
C ARG A 19 1.10 -17.36 18.69
N ALA A 20 1.97 -17.93 17.90
CA ALA A 20 2.89 -17.22 17.03
C ALA A 20 2.03 -16.22 16.24
N ASN A 21 1.97 -14.96 16.68
CA ASN A 21 1.66 -13.85 15.82
C ASN A 21 2.80 -13.82 14.82
N ALA A 22 2.68 -14.57 13.72
CA ALA A 22 3.50 -14.42 12.55
C ALA A 22 3.21 -13.00 12.03
N GLN A 23 3.99 -12.04 12.52
CA GLN A 23 3.97 -10.68 12.03
C GLN A 23 4.38 -10.79 10.57
N MET A 24 3.42 -10.60 9.67
CA MET A 24 3.68 -10.63 8.23
C MET A 24 4.73 -9.57 7.93
N ARG A 25 5.98 -10.01 7.72
CA ARG A 25 7.10 -9.12 7.40
C ARG A 25 6.88 -8.61 5.98
N THR A 26 7.01 -7.30 5.79
CA THR A 26 7.00 -6.70 4.46
C THR A 26 8.15 -7.25 3.63
N ASN A 27 7.87 -7.67 2.41
CA ASN A 27 8.86 -8.17 1.47
C ASN A 27 9.44 -7.00 0.67
N THR A 28 10.76 -6.86 0.65
CA THR A 28 11.46 -5.79 -0.07
C THR A 28 11.18 -5.83 -1.58
N ALA A 29 11.10 -7.01 -2.20
CA ALA A 29 10.79 -7.14 -3.61
C ALA A 29 9.38 -6.63 -3.92
N TYR A 30 8.41 -6.88 -3.03
CA TYR A 30 7.06 -6.36 -3.15
C TYR A 30 7.04 -4.83 -3.07
N GLN A 31 7.78 -4.25 -2.14
CA GLN A 31 7.87 -2.80 -2.02
C GLN A 31 8.52 -2.16 -3.25
N GLN A 32 9.56 -2.79 -3.80
CA GLN A 32 10.19 -2.33 -5.05
C GLN A 32 9.23 -2.40 -6.24
N TYR A 33 8.46 -3.48 -6.35
CA TYR A 33 7.43 -3.62 -7.38
C TYR A 33 6.38 -2.50 -7.28
N ILE A 34 5.85 -2.26 -6.08
CA ILE A 34 4.87 -1.21 -5.82
C ILE A 34 5.43 0.15 -6.23
N ASN A 35 6.65 0.48 -5.80
CA ASN A 35 7.29 1.75 -6.13
C ASN A 35 7.46 1.94 -7.64
N LYS A 36 7.79 0.85 -8.35
CA LYS A 36 8.02 0.88 -9.80
C LYS A 36 6.74 1.02 -10.62
N TYR A 37 5.64 0.41 -10.17
CA TYR A 37 4.44 0.27 -10.99
C TYR A 37 3.18 0.98 -10.48
N LYS A 38 3.24 1.65 -9.31
CA LYS A 38 2.10 2.38 -8.75
C LYS A 38 1.51 3.42 -9.69
N ASP A 39 2.37 4.13 -10.45
CA ASP A 39 1.92 5.18 -11.35
C ASP A 39 1.18 4.59 -12.57
N LEU A 40 1.61 3.42 -13.06
CA LEU A 40 0.87 2.69 -14.10
C LEU A 40 -0.50 2.24 -13.58
N ALA A 41 -0.57 1.73 -12.36
CA ALA A 41 -1.85 1.32 -11.77
C ALA A 41 -2.82 2.49 -11.58
N ILE A 42 -2.29 3.65 -11.17
CA ILE A 42 -3.06 4.90 -11.05
C ILE A 42 -3.56 5.36 -12.43
N GLU A 43 -2.71 5.34 -13.46
CA GLU A 43 -3.11 5.66 -14.84
C GLU A 43 -4.25 4.74 -15.31
N GLN A 44 -4.17 3.44 -15.01
CA GLN A 44 -5.22 2.49 -15.38
C GLN A 44 -6.52 2.76 -14.62
N MET A 45 -6.43 3.11 -13.35
CA MET A 45 -7.62 3.49 -12.55
C MET A 45 -8.33 4.70 -13.14
N GLU A 46 -7.60 5.74 -13.53
CA GLU A 46 -8.19 6.95 -14.14
C GLU A 46 -8.86 6.65 -15.49
N ARG A 47 -8.24 5.80 -16.30
CA ARG A 47 -8.74 5.47 -17.65
C ARG A 47 -9.85 4.42 -17.67
N TYR A 48 -9.78 3.42 -16.80
CA TYR A 48 -10.64 2.24 -16.84
C TYR A 48 -11.50 2.05 -15.59
N HIS A 49 -11.35 2.89 -14.56
CA HIS A 49 -12.11 2.83 -13.30
C HIS A 49 -11.92 1.51 -12.52
N ILE A 50 -10.74 0.92 -12.60
CA ILE A 50 -10.33 -0.22 -11.77
C ILE A 50 -9.49 0.35 -10.62
N PRO A 51 -9.78 0.04 -9.34
CA PRO A 51 -8.95 0.54 -8.23
C PRO A 51 -7.46 0.26 -8.45
N ALA A 52 -6.61 1.27 -8.23
CA ALA A 52 -5.17 1.11 -8.39
C ALA A 52 -4.61 0.06 -7.42
N SER A 53 -5.19 -0.05 -6.22
CA SER A 53 -4.87 -1.08 -5.23
C SER A 53 -5.11 -2.49 -5.77
N ILE A 54 -6.20 -2.71 -6.48
CA ILE A 54 -6.54 -4.00 -7.12
C ILE A 54 -5.53 -4.32 -8.22
N THR A 55 -5.28 -3.38 -9.12
CA THR A 55 -4.32 -3.57 -10.22
C THR A 55 -2.92 -3.88 -9.68
N LEU A 56 -2.45 -3.16 -8.65
CA LEU A 56 -1.17 -3.43 -8.01
C LEU A 56 -1.11 -4.79 -7.31
N ALA A 57 -2.15 -5.14 -6.55
CA ALA A 57 -2.20 -6.42 -5.83
C ALA A 57 -2.21 -7.60 -6.80
N GLN A 58 -2.98 -7.51 -7.90
CA GLN A 58 -2.97 -8.52 -8.96
C GLN A 58 -1.59 -8.62 -9.62
N GLY A 59 -1.02 -7.50 -10.05
CA GLY A 59 0.30 -7.49 -10.66
C GLY A 59 1.40 -8.08 -9.75
N LEU A 60 1.36 -7.78 -8.45
CA LEU A 60 2.24 -8.38 -7.45
C LEU A 60 2.06 -9.89 -7.35
N PHE A 61 0.82 -10.32 -7.21
CA PHE A 61 0.47 -11.72 -6.96
C PHE A 61 0.74 -12.60 -8.18
N GLU A 62 0.26 -12.20 -9.35
CA GLU A 62 0.37 -12.96 -10.61
C GLU A 62 1.81 -13.02 -11.14
N SER A 63 2.61 -11.98 -10.90
CA SER A 63 3.97 -11.92 -11.44
C SER A 63 5.05 -12.33 -10.44
N GLY A 64 4.69 -12.71 -9.20
CA GLY A 64 5.67 -12.92 -8.15
C GLY A 64 6.54 -11.66 -7.92
N ALA A 65 5.90 -10.50 -7.77
CA ALA A 65 6.58 -9.21 -7.67
C ALA A 65 7.43 -8.84 -8.91
N GLY A 66 6.99 -9.25 -10.09
CA GLY A 66 7.67 -8.99 -11.36
C GLY A 66 8.88 -9.89 -11.64
N MET A 67 9.07 -10.95 -10.84
CA MET A 67 10.21 -11.87 -10.98
C MET A 67 9.89 -13.10 -11.82
N SER A 68 8.61 -13.36 -12.13
CA SER A 68 8.24 -14.51 -12.98
C SER A 68 8.80 -14.38 -14.39
N ARG A 69 9.01 -15.51 -15.08
CA ARG A 69 9.48 -15.52 -16.47
C ARG A 69 8.51 -14.75 -17.39
N LEU A 70 7.21 -14.86 -17.17
CA LEU A 70 6.21 -14.10 -17.92
C LEU A 70 6.40 -12.59 -17.76
N ALA A 71 6.71 -12.11 -16.56
CA ALA A 71 6.94 -10.69 -16.30
C ALA A 71 8.30 -10.19 -16.81
N THR A 72 9.37 -10.98 -16.64
CA THR A 72 10.75 -10.54 -16.97
C THR A 72 11.05 -10.62 -18.46
N VAL A 73 10.56 -11.64 -19.16
CA VAL A 73 10.83 -11.88 -20.58
C VAL A 73 9.67 -11.40 -21.44
N GLY A 74 8.42 -11.66 -21.03
CA GLY A 74 7.20 -11.32 -21.77
C GLY A 74 6.58 -9.98 -21.39
N ASN A 75 7.10 -9.27 -20.37
CA ASN A 75 6.45 -8.10 -19.75
C ASN A 75 4.99 -8.36 -19.40
N ASN A 76 4.59 -9.62 -19.19
CA ASN A 76 3.22 -10.01 -18.86
C ASN A 76 3.09 -10.15 -17.34
N HIS A 77 2.61 -9.10 -16.70
CA HIS A 77 2.51 -9.00 -15.24
C HIS A 77 1.24 -9.62 -14.67
N PHE A 78 0.30 -10.04 -15.52
CA PHE A 78 -1.02 -10.53 -15.10
C PHE A 78 -1.34 -11.94 -15.62
N GLY A 79 -0.39 -12.62 -16.23
CA GLY A 79 -0.59 -13.97 -16.75
C GLY A 79 -1.68 -14.07 -17.82
N ILE A 80 -1.84 -13.05 -18.68
CA ILE A 80 -2.90 -13.07 -19.69
C ILE A 80 -2.54 -14.06 -20.80
N LYS A 81 -3.38 -15.09 -20.98
CA LYS A 81 -3.26 -16.11 -22.02
C LYS A 81 -3.61 -15.55 -23.40
N CYS A 82 -3.17 -16.19 -24.47
CA CYS A 82 -3.27 -15.68 -25.84
C CYS A 82 -4.71 -15.37 -26.29
N HIS A 83 -5.66 -16.30 -26.17
CA HIS A 83 -7.08 -16.08 -26.53
C HIS A 83 -7.30 -15.26 -27.82
N GLY A 84 -6.71 -15.71 -28.95
CA GLY A 84 -6.81 -15.00 -30.24
C GLY A 84 -5.91 -13.76 -30.37
N TRP A 85 -4.95 -13.58 -29.49
CA TRP A 85 -3.94 -12.54 -29.55
C TRP A 85 -3.10 -12.64 -30.85
N ARG A 86 -2.89 -11.49 -31.51
CA ARG A 86 -2.10 -11.42 -32.79
C ARG A 86 -0.71 -10.78 -32.57
N GLY A 87 -0.39 -10.37 -31.34
CA GLY A 87 0.91 -9.80 -30.98
C GLY A 87 1.94 -10.89 -30.66
N ARG A 88 3.08 -10.47 -30.09
CA ARG A 88 4.12 -11.39 -29.60
C ARG A 88 3.57 -12.31 -28.51
N THR A 89 4.10 -13.52 -28.45
CA THR A 89 3.70 -14.54 -27.48
C THR A 89 4.91 -15.11 -26.77
N ILE A 90 4.67 -15.72 -25.62
CA ILE A 90 5.64 -16.48 -24.85
C ILE A 90 4.93 -17.72 -24.30
N ASN A 91 5.58 -18.87 -24.37
CA ASN A 91 5.02 -20.10 -23.81
C ASN A 91 5.56 -20.33 -22.41
N ALA A 92 4.70 -20.79 -21.50
CA ALA A 92 5.05 -21.15 -20.13
C ALA A 92 4.11 -22.26 -19.63
N ASP A 93 4.57 -23.00 -18.64
CA ASP A 93 3.73 -23.98 -17.94
C ASP A 93 2.90 -23.22 -16.89
N ASP A 94 1.59 -23.55 -16.85
CA ASP A 94 0.62 -23.03 -15.88
C ASP A 94 -0.38 -24.14 -15.52
N ASP A 95 -1.67 -24.02 -15.89
CA ASP A 95 -2.65 -25.10 -15.70
C ASP A 95 -2.34 -26.33 -16.60
N ALA A 96 -1.67 -26.11 -17.73
CA ALA A 96 -1.15 -27.14 -18.63
C ALA A 96 0.28 -26.80 -19.07
N ALA A 97 1.00 -27.81 -19.58
CA ALA A 97 2.33 -27.61 -20.14
C ALA A 97 2.28 -26.76 -21.41
N ASN A 98 3.26 -25.88 -21.60
CA ASN A 98 3.49 -25.10 -22.81
C ASN A 98 2.31 -24.24 -23.27
N GLU A 99 1.58 -23.63 -22.32
CA GLU A 99 0.47 -22.72 -22.63
C GLU A 99 0.96 -21.40 -23.23
N CYS A 100 0.12 -20.85 -24.12
CA CYS A 100 0.43 -19.59 -24.82
C CYS A 100 -0.01 -18.38 -23.99
N PHE A 101 0.94 -17.47 -23.72
CA PHE A 101 0.70 -16.20 -23.05
C PHE A 101 1.05 -15.03 -23.96
N ARG A 102 0.35 -13.91 -23.79
CA ARG A 102 0.67 -12.66 -24.48
C ARG A 102 2.03 -12.15 -24.01
N ALA A 103 2.80 -11.57 -24.94
CA ALA A 103 4.03 -10.87 -24.64
C ALA A 103 3.95 -9.43 -25.13
N TYR A 104 4.53 -8.51 -24.37
CA TYR A 104 4.44 -7.07 -24.60
C TYR A 104 5.84 -6.47 -24.73
N ASP A 105 5.94 -5.28 -25.34
CA ASP A 105 7.21 -4.58 -25.51
C ASP A 105 7.68 -3.92 -24.20
N ASN A 106 6.71 -3.60 -23.31
CA ASN A 106 6.98 -2.99 -22.03
C ASN A 106 5.83 -3.28 -21.03
N PRO A 107 6.06 -3.08 -19.74
CA PRO A 107 5.04 -3.30 -18.70
C PRO A 107 3.78 -2.46 -18.87
N LYS A 108 3.87 -1.24 -19.42
CA LYS A 108 2.70 -0.37 -19.63
C LYS A 108 1.66 -1.03 -20.54
N GLN A 109 2.10 -1.73 -21.59
CA GLN A 109 1.18 -2.46 -22.47
C GLN A 109 0.46 -3.60 -21.73
N SER A 110 1.16 -4.29 -20.83
CA SER A 110 0.56 -5.34 -19.99
C SER A 110 -0.53 -4.78 -19.04
N TYR A 111 -0.25 -3.67 -18.39
CA TYR A 111 -1.21 -2.98 -17.52
C TYR A 111 -2.44 -2.48 -18.28
N GLU A 112 -2.21 -1.92 -19.46
CA GLU A 112 -3.27 -1.45 -20.37
C GLU A 112 -4.15 -2.61 -20.85
N ASP A 113 -3.54 -3.71 -21.27
CA ASP A 113 -4.26 -4.87 -21.77
C ASP A 113 -5.05 -5.59 -20.67
N HIS A 114 -4.50 -5.70 -19.46
CA HIS A 114 -5.21 -6.20 -18.30
C HIS A 114 -6.46 -5.35 -17.99
N SER A 115 -6.32 -4.04 -18.03
CA SER A 115 -7.45 -3.14 -17.79
C SER A 115 -8.53 -3.28 -18.85
N LYS A 116 -8.14 -3.39 -20.13
CA LYS A 116 -9.06 -3.66 -21.23
C LYS A 116 -9.72 -5.03 -21.11
N PHE A 117 -8.97 -6.04 -20.68
CA PHE A 117 -9.49 -7.39 -20.45
C PHE A 117 -10.62 -7.38 -19.42
N LEU A 118 -10.42 -6.70 -18.29
CA LEU A 118 -11.47 -6.57 -17.26
C LEU A 118 -12.64 -5.70 -17.75
N ARG A 119 -12.36 -4.57 -18.40
CA ARG A 119 -13.38 -3.59 -18.80
C ARG A 119 -14.31 -4.11 -19.91
N ASN A 120 -13.75 -4.82 -20.88
CA ASN A 120 -14.47 -5.24 -22.09
C ASN A 120 -15.13 -6.61 -21.95
N ASN A 121 -14.84 -7.37 -20.90
CA ASN A 121 -15.44 -8.68 -20.68
C ASN A 121 -16.69 -8.55 -19.79
N THR A 122 -17.85 -8.89 -20.33
CA THR A 122 -19.15 -8.80 -19.68
C THR A 122 -19.21 -9.54 -18.32
N ARG A 123 -18.41 -10.60 -18.15
CA ARG A 123 -18.25 -11.33 -16.90
C ARG A 123 -17.92 -10.42 -15.73
N TYR A 124 -17.11 -9.38 -15.95
CA TYR A 124 -16.68 -8.44 -14.91
C TYR A 124 -17.53 -7.15 -14.82
N ALA A 125 -18.53 -6.97 -15.69
CA ALA A 125 -19.30 -5.73 -15.76
C ALA A 125 -19.88 -5.28 -14.41
N ARG A 126 -20.28 -6.23 -13.54
CA ARG A 126 -20.81 -5.95 -12.21
C ARG A 126 -19.82 -5.27 -11.27
N LEU A 127 -18.50 -5.47 -11.45
CA LEU A 127 -17.47 -4.88 -10.62
C LEU A 127 -17.42 -3.36 -10.79
N PHE A 128 -17.73 -2.86 -11.97
CA PHE A 128 -17.73 -1.44 -12.29
C PHE A 128 -18.91 -0.66 -11.71
N LYS A 129 -19.81 -1.34 -10.97
CA LYS A 129 -20.86 -0.73 -10.15
C LYS A 129 -20.42 -0.49 -8.70
N LEU A 130 -19.27 -1.05 -8.30
CA LEU A 130 -18.68 -0.85 -6.99
C LEU A 130 -18.01 0.53 -6.89
N ASN A 131 -17.91 1.05 -5.67
CA ASN A 131 -17.15 2.27 -5.44
C ASN A 131 -15.66 2.05 -5.73
N SER A 132 -14.97 3.08 -6.20
CA SER A 132 -13.54 3.04 -6.53
C SER A 132 -12.62 2.79 -5.32
N ASP A 133 -13.12 2.92 -4.10
CA ASP A 133 -12.42 2.65 -2.85
C ASP A 133 -12.85 1.33 -2.17
N ASP A 134 -13.77 0.59 -2.80
CA ASP A 134 -14.24 -0.72 -2.31
C ASP A 134 -13.36 -1.87 -2.85
N TYR A 135 -12.07 -1.84 -2.52
CA TYR A 135 -11.15 -2.91 -2.93
C TYR A 135 -11.57 -4.30 -2.43
N LYS A 136 -12.29 -4.39 -1.30
CA LYS A 136 -12.78 -5.68 -0.80
C LYS A 136 -13.90 -6.25 -1.67
N GLY A 137 -14.84 -5.41 -2.07
CA GLY A 137 -15.87 -5.77 -3.03
C GLY A 137 -15.25 -6.17 -4.38
N TRP A 138 -14.25 -5.46 -4.85
CA TRP A 138 -13.52 -5.79 -6.07
C TRP A 138 -12.79 -7.13 -5.98
N ALA A 139 -12.02 -7.41 -4.92
CA ALA A 139 -11.29 -8.66 -4.75
C ALA A 139 -12.23 -9.88 -4.70
N ASN A 140 -13.30 -9.79 -3.89
CA ASN A 140 -14.33 -10.83 -3.81
C ASN A 140 -15.07 -11.00 -5.14
N GLY A 141 -15.38 -9.90 -5.79
CA GLY A 141 -16.05 -9.87 -7.07
C GLY A 141 -15.22 -10.50 -8.19
N LEU A 142 -13.91 -10.24 -8.26
CA LEU A 142 -12.98 -10.90 -9.20
C LEU A 142 -13.01 -12.43 -9.02
N LYS A 143 -12.90 -12.90 -7.76
CA LYS A 143 -13.01 -14.35 -7.46
C LYS A 143 -14.35 -14.91 -7.88
N ALA A 144 -15.44 -14.24 -7.54
CA ALA A 144 -16.79 -14.68 -7.87
C ALA A 144 -17.08 -14.62 -9.39
N CYS A 145 -16.35 -13.78 -10.15
CA CYS A 145 -16.37 -13.76 -11.61
C CYS A 145 -15.44 -14.81 -12.25
N GLY A 146 -14.73 -15.63 -11.45
CA GLY A 146 -13.85 -16.67 -11.95
C GLY A 146 -12.57 -16.12 -12.60
N TYR A 147 -12.00 -15.04 -12.05
CA TYR A 147 -10.70 -14.53 -12.50
C TYR A 147 -9.58 -15.54 -12.19
N ALA A 148 -9.65 -16.20 -11.05
CA ALA A 148 -8.73 -17.24 -10.64
C ALA A 148 -9.46 -18.44 -10.02
N THR A 149 -8.90 -19.63 -10.16
CA THR A 149 -9.42 -20.89 -9.59
C THR A 149 -9.14 -20.98 -8.09
N ASN A 150 -8.02 -20.43 -7.62
CA ASN A 150 -7.60 -20.47 -6.22
C ASN A 150 -8.69 -19.95 -5.27
N PRO A 151 -9.18 -20.76 -4.29
CA PRO A 151 -10.24 -20.35 -3.35
C PRO A 151 -9.83 -19.18 -2.46
N LEU A 152 -8.54 -19.00 -2.18
CA LEU A 152 -7.99 -17.92 -1.35
C LEU A 152 -7.64 -16.65 -2.12
N TYR A 153 -7.94 -16.59 -3.42
CA TYR A 153 -7.55 -15.47 -4.28
C TYR A 153 -7.95 -14.10 -3.72
N ALA A 154 -9.21 -13.94 -3.36
CA ALA A 154 -9.71 -12.68 -2.81
C ALA A 154 -9.01 -12.32 -1.48
N ALA A 155 -8.84 -13.29 -0.60
CA ALA A 155 -8.16 -13.09 0.67
C ALA A 155 -6.69 -12.68 0.47
N ASN A 156 -5.99 -13.30 -0.49
CA ASN A 156 -4.60 -12.95 -0.82
C ASN A 156 -4.48 -11.52 -1.34
N LEU A 157 -5.36 -11.09 -2.24
CA LEU A 157 -5.37 -9.70 -2.72
C LEU A 157 -5.66 -8.72 -1.58
N ILE A 158 -6.66 -8.99 -0.75
CA ILE A 158 -7.01 -8.12 0.40
C ILE A 158 -5.82 -8.02 1.36
N ASN A 159 -5.17 -9.14 1.69
CA ASN A 159 -4.00 -9.16 2.57
C ASN A 159 -2.84 -8.32 1.99
N ILE A 160 -2.55 -8.45 0.70
CA ILE A 160 -1.54 -7.64 0.03
C ILE A 160 -1.92 -6.15 0.10
N ILE A 161 -3.16 -5.81 -0.23
CA ILE A 161 -3.64 -4.43 -0.21
C ILE A 161 -3.54 -3.83 1.19
N GLU A 162 -3.92 -4.56 2.23
CA GLU A 162 -3.88 -4.09 3.62
C GLU A 162 -2.45 -4.02 4.17
N LEU A 163 -1.62 -5.04 3.91
CA LEU A 163 -0.23 -5.11 4.37
C LEU A 163 0.62 -3.96 3.80
N TYR A 164 0.50 -3.71 2.50
CA TYR A 164 1.25 -2.65 1.80
C TYR A 164 0.46 -1.36 1.66
N ARG A 165 -0.76 -1.29 2.22
CA ARG A 165 -1.64 -0.11 2.21
C ARG A 165 -1.93 0.40 0.80
N LEU A 166 -2.09 -0.49 -0.17
CA LEU A 166 -2.27 -0.11 -1.57
C LEU A 166 -3.53 0.72 -1.81
N TYR A 167 -4.55 0.60 -0.95
CA TYR A 167 -5.76 1.42 -0.98
C TYR A 167 -5.49 2.94 -0.93
N GLN A 168 -4.28 3.36 -0.52
CA GLN A 168 -3.89 4.77 -0.58
C GLN A 168 -3.84 5.32 -2.01
N TYR A 169 -3.62 4.46 -3.00
CA TYR A 169 -3.54 4.84 -4.41
C TYR A 169 -4.91 4.97 -5.09
N ASP A 170 -6.00 4.53 -4.47
CA ASP A 170 -7.35 4.57 -5.05
C ASP A 170 -7.99 5.97 -5.09
N ASN A 171 -7.31 6.98 -4.58
CA ASN A 171 -7.74 8.38 -4.58
C ASN A 171 -6.74 9.31 -5.32
N ALA A 172 -6.15 8.86 -6.39
CA ALA A 172 -4.95 9.44 -7.00
C ALA A 172 -5.16 10.73 -7.81
N LYS A 173 -6.39 11.19 -8.09
CA LYS A 173 -6.62 12.47 -8.81
C LYS A 173 -5.87 13.67 -8.23
N THR A 174 -5.46 13.59 -6.96
CA THR A 174 -4.65 14.60 -6.28
C THR A 174 -3.14 14.35 -6.41
N TYR A 175 -2.71 13.17 -6.88
CA TYR A 175 -1.29 12.85 -7.08
C TYR A 175 -0.73 13.58 -8.29
N ASP A 176 -1.47 13.59 -9.40
CA ASP A 176 -1.04 14.23 -10.65
C ASP A 176 -0.91 15.74 -10.49
N HIS A 177 -1.86 16.41 -9.82
CA HIS A 177 -1.74 17.85 -9.52
C HIS A 177 -0.54 18.14 -8.62
N PHE A 178 -0.34 17.37 -7.55
CA PHE A 178 0.81 17.57 -6.66
C PHE A 178 2.14 17.33 -7.38
N MET A 179 2.22 16.32 -8.24
CA MET A 179 3.44 16.01 -9.01
C MET A 179 3.60 16.95 -10.20
N ALA A 180 2.53 17.36 -10.89
CA ALA A 180 2.56 18.34 -11.97
C ALA A 180 3.01 19.70 -11.47
N ASP A 181 2.41 20.22 -10.39
CA ASP A 181 2.82 21.51 -9.79
C ASP A 181 4.30 21.51 -9.38
N ARG A 182 4.84 20.36 -8.98
CA ARG A 182 6.26 20.23 -8.64
C ARG A 182 7.14 20.03 -9.85
N TYR A 183 6.67 19.30 -10.84
CA TYR A 183 7.39 19.14 -12.11
C TYR A 183 7.51 20.49 -12.84
N ASP A 184 6.43 21.27 -12.91
CA ASP A 184 6.42 22.60 -13.52
C ASP A 184 7.27 23.61 -12.75
N ALA A 185 7.27 23.56 -11.43
CA ALA A 185 8.12 24.42 -10.59
C ALA A 185 9.62 24.10 -10.73
N HIS A 186 9.99 22.90 -11.20
CA HIS A 186 11.37 22.42 -11.26
C HIS A 186 11.88 22.19 -12.70
N SER A 187 11.00 22.16 -13.72
CA SER A 187 11.38 21.97 -15.12
C SER A 187 12.27 23.09 -15.68
N HIS A 188 12.40 24.19 -14.96
CA HIS A 188 13.33 25.28 -15.29
C HIS A 188 14.76 25.05 -14.75
N SER A 189 15.04 23.94 -14.07
CA SER A 189 16.34 23.68 -13.42
C SER A 189 16.89 22.27 -13.63
N GLY A 190 16.66 21.62 -14.79
CA GLY A 190 17.37 20.39 -15.18
C GLY A 190 17.12 19.18 -14.29
N ALA A 191 16.82 18.04 -14.89
CA ALA A 191 16.66 16.67 -14.40
C ALA A 191 16.63 16.46 -12.88
N PHE A 192 15.45 16.12 -12.33
CA PHE A 192 15.33 15.62 -10.95
C PHE A 192 14.97 14.14 -10.95
N ASP A 193 15.92 13.36 -10.50
CA ASP A 193 15.69 11.99 -10.04
C ASP A 193 15.35 12.09 -8.53
N PHE A 194 14.06 11.94 -8.17
CA PHE A 194 13.68 11.88 -6.76
C PHE A 194 14.22 10.58 -6.18
N THR A 195 15.19 10.67 -5.27
CA THR A 195 15.76 9.49 -4.62
C THR A 195 14.76 8.85 -3.66
N HIS A 196 13.78 9.61 -3.13
CA HIS A 196 12.73 9.12 -2.24
C HIS A 196 11.40 8.94 -2.96
N PRO A 197 10.82 7.70 -2.97
CA PRO A 197 9.46 7.48 -3.45
C PRO A 197 8.45 8.32 -2.66
N VAL A 198 7.56 9.00 -3.37
CA VAL A 198 6.47 9.75 -2.75
C VAL A 198 5.26 8.84 -2.58
N HIS A 199 4.73 8.81 -1.37
CA HIS A 199 3.56 8.01 -0.99
C HIS A 199 2.40 8.91 -0.56
N LYS A 200 1.17 8.38 -0.58
CA LYS A 200 -0.02 9.08 -0.14
C LYS A 200 -0.65 8.45 1.10
N CYS A 201 -1.01 9.26 2.07
CA CYS A 201 -1.77 8.86 3.24
C CYS A 201 -2.76 9.97 3.64
N ASN A 202 -4.05 9.64 3.78
CA ASN A 202 -5.07 10.56 4.29
C ASN A 202 -5.11 11.91 3.55
N LYS A 203 -5.06 11.89 2.22
CA LYS A 203 -5.00 13.06 1.33
C LYS A 203 -3.70 13.89 1.47
N ASN A 204 -2.67 13.36 2.11
CA ASN A 204 -1.36 13.99 2.21
C ASN A 204 -0.32 13.13 1.50
N TYR A 205 0.77 13.78 1.10
CA TYR A 205 1.94 13.10 0.55
C TYR A 205 3.01 12.98 1.62
N TYR A 206 3.74 11.87 1.59
CA TYR A 206 4.86 11.63 2.48
C TYR A 206 5.96 10.83 1.78
N ILE A 207 7.15 10.92 2.31
CA ILE A 207 8.29 10.08 1.99
C ILE A 207 8.75 9.33 3.24
N VAL A 208 9.53 8.29 3.05
CA VAL A 208 10.16 7.55 4.15
C VAL A 208 11.63 7.93 4.20
N ALA A 209 12.06 8.47 5.33
CA ALA A 209 13.44 8.86 5.54
C ALA A 209 14.37 7.64 5.57
N ARG A 210 15.60 7.83 5.13
CA ARG A 210 16.71 6.85 5.15
C ARG A 210 17.81 7.33 6.11
N ASP A 211 18.75 6.46 6.39
CA ASP A 211 19.90 6.84 7.19
C ASP A 211 20.67 8.00 6.54
N GLY A 212 21.01 9.00 7.36
CA GLY A 212 21.67 10.24 6.91
C GLY A 212 20.73 11.35 6.45
N ASP A 213 19.43 11.10 6.33
CA ASP A 213 18.47 12.12 5.96
C ASP A 213 18.25 13.18 7.04
N THR A 214 17.96 14.37 6.57
CA THR A 214 17.64 15.54 7.39
C THR A 214 16.46 16.28 6.78
N PHE A 215 15.76 17.08 7.58
CA PHE A 215 14.75 18.01 7.03
C PHE A 215 15.32 18.99 6.01
N LYS A 216 16.66 19.21 6.01
CA LYS A 216 17.33 20.06 5.02
C LYS A 216 17.52 19.32 3.69
N SER A 217 18.03 18.07 3.71
CA SER A 217 18.25 17.28 2.49
C SER A 217 16.92 16.95 1.82
N LEU A 218 15.96 16.39 2.59
CA LEU A 218 14.63 16.07 2.08
C LEU A 218 13.85 17.29 1.62
N GLY A 219 13.99 18.43 2.34
CA GLY A 219 13.35 19.67 1.93
C GLY A 219 13.90 20.21 0.60
N LYS A 220 15.21 20.07 0.35
CA LYS A 220 15.84 20.42 -0.93
C LYS A 220 15.33 19.50 -2.04
N GLU A 221 15.32 18.20 -1.82
CA GLU A 221 14.86 17.21 -2.77
C GLU A 221 13.37 17.42 -3.14
N MET A 222 12.52 17.63 -2.15
CA MET A 222 11.07 17.78 -2.35
C MET A 222 10.59 19.20 -2.61
N GLY A 223 11.50 20.18 -2.76
CA GLY A 223 11.14 21.58 -3.00
C GLY A 223 10.32 22.22 -1.86
N VAL A 224 10.46 21.71 -0.63
CA VAL A 224 9.79 22.23 0.58
C VAL A 224 10.81 22.79 1.53
N SER A 225 10.64 24.04 1.99
CA SER A 225 11.62 24.61 2.92
C SER A 225 11.73 23.76 4.19
N ARG A 226 12.96 23.57 4.73
CA ARG A 226 13.24 22.82 5.95
C ARG A 226 12.28 23.15 7.10
N ARG A 227 12.02 24.46 7.31
CA ARG A 227 11.11 24.93 8.37
C ARG A 227 9.67 24.46 8.16
N LYS A 228 9.17 24.53 6.91
CA LYS A 228 7.81 24.05 6.57
C LYS A 228 7.72 22.54 6.73
N LEU A 229 8.72 21.81 6.22
CA LEU A 229 8.74 20.35 6.30
C LEU A 229 8.73 19.87 7.76
N ALA A 230 9.58 20.40 8.62
CA ALA A 230 9.58 20.11 10.06
C ALA A 230 8.24 20.48 10.72
N LYS A 231 7.67 21.64 10.41
CA LYS A 231 6.36 22.08 10.93
C LYS A 231 5.21 21.15 10.51
N TYR A 232 5.23 20.63 9.29
CA TYR A 232 4.21 19.66 8.82
C TYR A 232 4.28 18.35 9.59
N ASN A 233 5.47 18.00 10.07
CA ASN A 233 5.74 16.80 10.84
C ASN A 233 5.72 17.02 12.36
N GLU A 234 5.42 18.26 12.80
CA GLU A 234 5.33 18.62 14.24
C GLU A 234 6.64 18.29 14.98
N ARG A 235 7.78 18.57 14.31
CA ARG A 235 9.14 18.38 14.82
C ARG A 235 9.96 19.66 14.70
N ASP A 236 11.08 19.72 15.43
CA ASP A 236 12.05 20.80 15.22
C ASP A 236 12.82 20.58 13.92
N LYS A 237 13.20 21.67 13.26
CA LYS A 237 13.93 21.61 11.98
C LYS A 237 15.34 21.00 12.10
N HIS A 238 15.88 20.89 13.31
CA HIS A 238 17.18 20.30 13.62
C HIS A 238 17.07 18.86 14.14
N ASP A 239 15.85 18.34 14.34
CA ASP A 239 15.67 16.96 14.76
C ASP A 239 16.32 16.00 13.75
N LYS A 240 16.98 14.97 14.29
CA LYS A 240 17.54 13.86 13.49
C LYS A 240 16.42 12.94 13.05
N LEU A 241 16.35 12.68 11.75
CA LEU A 241 15.48 11.66 11.19
C LEU A 241 16.14 10.28 11.35
N ARG A 242 15.31 9.26 11.53
CA ARG A 242 15.72 7.87 11.58
C ARG A 242 15.26 7.16 10.31
N ASN A 243 15.97 6.11 9.94
CA ASN A 243 15.51 5.23 8.86
C ASN A 243 14.09 4.72 9.17
N GLY A 244 13.18 4.88 8.20
CA GLY A 244 11.78 4.50 8.34
C GLY A 244 10.86 5.62 8.87
N ASP A 245 11.38 6.78 9.30
CA ASP A 245 10.54 7.91 9.70
C ASP A 245 9.64 8.36 8.53
N ILE A 246 8.34 8.45 8.78
CA ILE A 246 7.38 9.03 7.82
C ILE A 246 7.52 10.54 7.87
N VAL A 247 7.80 11.16 6.72
CA VAL A 247 7.96 12.61 6.58
C VAL A 247 6.90 13.15 5.62
N PHE A 248 5.86 13.76 6.16
CA PHE A 248 4.80 14.38 5.38
C PHE A 248 5.29 15.64 4.68
N LEU A 249 4.98 15.77 3.39
CA LEU A 249 5.36 16.90 2.53
C LEU A 249 4.38 18.08 2.65
N GLU A 250 3.23 17.84 3.29
CA GLU A 250 2.13 18.78 3.46
C GLU A 250 1.56 18.72 4.87
N LYS A 251 0.74 19.71 5.21
CA LYS A 251 0.07 19.79 6.51
C LYS A 251 -0.93 18.65 6.68
N LYS A 252 -0.71 17.79 7.68
CA LYS A 252 -1.56 16.64 7.98
C LYS A 252 -3.02 17.02 8.26
N GLN A 253 -3.94 16.09 8.07
CA GLN A 253 -5.38 16.26 8.28
C GLN A 253 -5.74 16.35 9.77
N LYS A 254 -6.95 16.81 10.08
CA LYS A 254 -7.47 16.82 11.46
C LYS A 254 -8.02 15.46 11.91
N LYS A 255 -8.43 14.61 10.96
CA LYS A 255 -9.06 13.29 11.19
C LYS A 255 -8.52 12.28 10.18
N ALA A 256 -8.47 11.02 10.53
CA ALA A 256 -8.16 9.93 9.61
C ALA A 256 -9.20 9.81 8.49
N MET A 257 -8.94 9.00 7.46
CA MET A 257 -9.85 8.76 6.32
C MET A 257 -11.23 8.27 6.78
N LYS A 258 -12.26 8.46 5.94
CA LYS A 258 -13.65 8.04 6.24
C LYS A 258 -13.75 6.54 6.54
N ALA A 259 -12.92 5.71 5.91
CA ALA A 259 -12.85 4.27 6.15
C ALA A 259 -12.59 3.88 7.61
N PHE A 260 -12.00 4.78 8.41
CA PHE A 260 -11.77 4.60 9.85
C PHE A 260 -12.90 5.14 10.75
N LYS A 261 -14.06 5.49 10.19
CA LYS A 261 -15.22 5.87 10.99
C LYS A 261 -15.63 4.68 11.87
N ASN A 262 -15.77 4.91 13.16
CA ASN A 262 -16.10 3.90 14.17
C ASN A 262 -15.08 2.75 14.31
N ARG A 263 -13.86 2.95 13.80
CA ARG A 263 -12.74 2.00 13.96
C ARG A 263 -11.63 2.69 14.75
N PRO A 264 -11.56 2.51 16.07
CA PRO A 264 -10.49 3.06 16.90
C PRO A 264 -9.16 2.35 16.56
N HIS A 265 -8.06 3.05 16.76
CA HIS A 265 -6.74 2.43 16.81
C HIS A 265 -6.56 1.75 18.17
N ILE A 266 -6.06 0.52 18.16
CA ILE A 266 -5.66 -0.18 19.38
C ILE A 266 -4.15 -0.02 19.50
N VAL A 267 -3.71 0.63 20.58
CA VAL A 267 -2.29 0.91 20.84
C VAL A 267 -1.51 -0.40 20.96
N LYS A 268 -0.39 -0.47 20.27
CA LYS A 268 0.54 -1.60 20.28
C LYS A 268 1.80 -1.25 21.05
N ALA A 269 2.57 -2.25 21.44
CA ALA A 269 3.86 -2.05 22.09
C ALA A 269 4.80 -1.21 21.19
N GLY A 270 5.48 -0.23 21.80
CA GLY A 270 6.40 0.68 21.11
C GLY A 270 5.74 1.83 20.35
N GLU A 271 4.43 1.94 20.34
CA GLU A 271 3.73 3.09 19.73
C GLU A 271 3.66 4.28 20.68
N SER A 272 3.66 5.47 20.11
CA SER A 272 3.43 6.74 20.77
C SER A 272 2.29 7.49 20.09
N MET A 273 1.69 8.48 20.76
CA MET A 273 0.71 9.36 20.13
C MET A 273 1.25 10.00 18.84
N TYR A 274 2.56 10.30 18.82
CA TYR A 274 3.22 10.82 17.62
C TYR A 274 3.27 9.79 16.48
N SER A 275 3.74 8.56 16.76
CA SER A 275 3.84 7.51 15.73
C SER A 275 2.46 7.13 15.18
N ILE A 276 1.44 7.08 16.04
CA ILE A 276 0.04 6.83 15.64
C ILE A 276 -0.48 8.00 14.77
N ALA A 277 -0.20 9.24 15.14
CA ALA A 277 -0.58 10.40 14.33
C ALA A 277 0.08 10.39 12.94
N GLN A 278 1.36 10.00 12.86
CA GLN A 278 2.08 9.81 11.59
C GLN A 278 1.45 8.67 10.77
N LEU A 279 1.16 7.54 11.41
CA LEU A 279 0.55 6.38 10.77
C LEU A 279 -0.73 6.71 10.00
N TYR A 280 -1.58 7.56 10.56
CA TYR A 280 -2.88 7.95 9.98
C TYR A 280 -2.86 9.27 9.22
N GLY A 281 -1.72 9.94 9.10
CA GLY A 281 -1.59 11.25 8.45
C GLY A 281 -2.46 12.32 9.11
N ILE A 282 -2.55 12.32 10.43
CA ILE A 282 -3.32 13.27 11.23
C ILE A 282 -2.42 14.12 12.12
N ARG A 283 -2.87 15.33 12.47
CA ARG A 283 -2.14 16.20 13.36
C ARG A 283 -2.13 15.63 14.78
N LEU A 284 -0.97 15.60 15.41
CA LEU A 284 -0.80 15.13 16.78
C LEU A 284 -1.76 15.84 17.76
N LYS A 285 -1.84 17.17 17.67
CA LYS A 285 -2.79 17.98 18.47
C LYS A 285 -4.24 17.55 18.27
N SER A 286 -4.61 17.13 17.04
CA SER A 286 -5.97 16.66 16.76
C SER A 286 -6.23 15.28 17.34
N LEU A 287 -5.23 14.41 17.37
CA LEU A 287 -5.32 13.08 17.99
C LEU A 287 -5.54 13.21 19.51
N TYR A 288 -4.74 14.04 20.19
CA TYR A 288 -4.94 14.35 21.60
C TYR A 288 -6.36 14.87 21.87
N LYS A 289 -6.80 15.90 21.12
CA LYS A 289 -8.13 16.49 21.29
C LYS A 289 -9.27 15.48 21.09
N MET A 290 -9.16 14.60 20.09
CA MET A 290 -10.19 13.58 19.84
C MET A 290 -10.33 12.58 20.97
N ASN A 291 -9.27 12.35 21.73
CA ASN A 291 -9.23 11.40 22.84
C ASN A 291 -9.33 12.08 24.21
N LYS A 292 -9.55 13.41 24.26
CA LYS A 292 -9.60 14.21 25.50
C LYS A 292 -8.31 14.08 26.33
N MET A 293 -7.18 13.97 25.65
CA MET A 293 -5.85 13.79 26.24
C MET A 293 -4.98 15.03 26.03
N SER A 294 -3.99 15.17 26.88
CA SER A 294 -2.91 16.17 26.82
C SER A 294 -1.56 15.52 26.45
N PRO A 295 -0.54 16.31 26.07
CA PRO A 295 0.79 15.78 25.80
C PRO A 295 1.48 15.09 26.99
N ASN A 296 1.00 15.34 28.21
CA ASN A 296 1.54 14.74 29.44
C ASN A 296 0.87 13.41 29.80
N ASP A 297 -0.16 13.00 29.05
CA ASP A 297 -0.87 11.76 29.30
C ASP A 297 -0.18 10.61 28.57
N ASP A 298 0.09 9.53 29.29
CA ASP A 298 0.66 8.31 28.73
C ASP A 298 -0.41 7.45 28.07
N ILE A 299 0.01 6.72 27.04
CA ILE A 299 -0.82 5.69 26.40
C ILE A 299 -0.31 4.29 26.77
N GLN A 300 -1.23 3.36 26.94
CA GLN A 300 -0.94 1.98 27.29
C GLN A 300 -1.30 1.03 26.15
N VAL A 301 -0.59 -0.08 26.05
CA VAL A 301 -0.89 -1.17 25.09
C VAL A 301 -2.33 -1.64 25.33
N GLY A 302 -3.08 -1.80 24.23
CA GLY A 302 -4.49 -2.17 24.26
C GLY A 302 -5.45 -0.99 24.37
N MET A 303 -4.97 0.23 24.66
CA MET A 303 -5.83 1.42 24.73
C MET A 303 -6.46 1.70 23.37
N LYS A 304 -7.76 2.01 23.35
CA LYS A 304 -8.51 2.36 22.14
C LYS A 304 -8.49 3.86 21.91
N LEU A 305 -7.82 4.29 20.86
CA LEU A 305 -7.74 5.70 20.48
C LEU A 305 -8.66 6.01 19.30
N ARG A 306 -9.50 7.01 19.48
CA ARG A 306 -10.29 7.58 18.40
C ARG A 306 -9.37 8.34 17.43
N ILE A 307 -9.45 8.01 16.16
CA ILE A 307 -8.62 8.62 15.10
C ILE A 307 -9.44 9.40 14.07
N ARG A 308 -10.80 9.32 14.20
CA ARG A 308 -11.73 10.07 13.38
C ARG A 308 -12.99 10.52 14.13
#